data_57c63588f064d05164d3fb408fda6e50
#
_entry.id   57c63588f064d05164d3fb408fda6e50
#
_cell.length_a   1.000
_cell.length_b   1.000
_cell.length_c   1.000
_cell.angle_alpha   90.00
_cell.angle_beta   90.00
_cell.angle_gamma   90.00
#
_symmetry.space_group_name_H-M   'P 1'
#
loop_
_entity.id
_entity.type
_entity.pdbx_description
1 polymer ?
#
loop_
_entity_poly.entity_id
_entity_poly.type
_entity_poly.pdbx_seq_one_letter_code
_entity_poly.pdbx_strand_id
1 'polypeptide(L)'
;PALEVTFIYNEKYASTNNIYSLWLTRPYVDKEDILLLDSDILFDPQIVAKLLGYGQADALALNHHTLGEEEIKVIADNDGKVLEISKTCSISRAIGESIGIEKMSAAYTEALFRELEVMITKEGLDNIFYERAFERLIPQGHSFYALDTTEYFSVELDTVNDFEQAQRLIPSQLY
;
A
#
# COMPACT_ATOMS: atom_id res chain seq x y z
N PRO A 1 26.48 -3.28 -0.77
CA PRO A 1 26.39 -2.21 -1.75
C PRO A 1 25.73 -1.01 -1.12
N ALA A 2 26.09 0.21 -1.52
CA ALA A 2 25.40 1.40 -1.08
C ALA A 2 24.01 1.42 -1.74
N LEU A 3 22.99 1.85 -0.99
CA LEU A 3 21.66 2.05 -1.53
C LEU A 3 21.70 3.26 -2.46
N GLU A 4 21.21 3.09 -3.68
CA GLU A 4 21.01 4.22 -4.60
C GLU A 4 19.64 4.85 -4.31
N VAL A 5 19.60 6.16 -4.08
CA VAL A 5 18.38 6.88 -3.70
C VAL A 5 18.10 7.96 -4.74
N THR A 6 16.88 7.97 -5.27
CA THR A 6 16.37 9.02 -6.16
C THR A 6 15.22 9.74 -5.49
N PHE A 7 15.31 11.07 -5.41
CA PHE A 7 14.24 11.92 -4.87
C PHE A 7 13.37 12.44 -6.01
N ILE A 8 12.05 12.27 -5.88
CA ILE A 8 11.06 12.76 -6.83
C ILE A 8 10.18 13.79 -6.11
N TYR A 9 10.21 15.03 -6.56
CA TYR A 9 9.46 16.11 -5.93
C TYR A 9 8.06 16.23 -6.52
N ASN A 10 7.05 16.20 -5.65
CA ASN A 10 5.69 16.58 -6.00
C ASN A 10 5.51 18.09 -5.72
N GLU A 11 5.68 18.94 -6.72
CA GLU A 11 5.49 20.39 -6.57
C GLU A 11 4.04 20.80 -6.25
N LYS A 12 3.09 19.88 -6.49
CA LYS A 12 1.66 20.08 -6.23
C LYS A 12 1.19 19.43 -4.92
N TYR A 13 2.09 19.05 -4.02
CA TYR A 13 1.77 18.32 -2.80
C TYR A 13 0.63 18.94 -1.97
N ALA A 14 0.49 20.27 -1.98
CA ALA A 14 -0.54 20.98 -1.23
C ALA A 14 -1.96 20.86 -1.82
N SER A 15 -2.09 20.35 -3.05
CA SER A 15 -3.38 20.26 -3.77
C SER A 15 -3.67 18.87 -4.35
N THR A 16 -2.73 17.96 -4.22
CA THR A 16 -2.86 16.55 -4.68
C THR A 16 -2.71 15.58 -3.52
N ASN A 17 -3.02 14.31 -3.75
CA ASN A 17 -2.83 13.25 -2.76
C ASN A 17 -1.75 12.26 -3.21
N ASN A 18 -1.55 11.17 -2.47
CA ASN A 18 -0.53 10.14 -2.69
C ASN A 18 -0.58 9.51 -4.08
N ILE A 19 -1.77 9.41 -4.71
CA ILE A 19 -1.92 8.94 -6.10
C ILE A 19 -1.06 9.74 -7.09
N TYR A 20 -0.99 11.05 -6.93
CA TYR A 20 -0.19 11.90 -7.81
C TYR A 20 1.31 11.71 -7.57
N SER A 21 1.72 11.58 -6.32
CA SER A 21 3.10 11.27 -5.95
C SER A 21 3.55 9.92 -6.52
N LEU A 22 2.71 8.89 -6.42
CA LEU A 22 2.97 7.59 -7.03
C LEU A 22 3.07 7.69 -8.56
N TRP A 23 2.17 8.40 -9.22
CA TRP A 23 2.22 8.59 -10.67
C TRP A 23 3.51 9.24 -11.16
N LEU A 24 4.07 10.19 -10.41
CA LEU A 24 5.34 10.84 -10.75
C LEU A 24 6.54 9.87 -10.76
N THR A 25 6.44 8.74 -10.08
CA THR A 25 7.52 7.73 -10.06
C THR A 25 7.62 6.92 -11.35
N ARG A 26 6.60 6.98 -12.23
CA ARG A 26 6.49 6.18 -13.45
C ARG A 26 7.77 6.05 -14.27
N PRO A 27 8.53 7.13 -14.55
CA PRO A 27 9.75 7.02 -15.38
C PRO A 27 10.83 6.10 -14.82
N TYR A 28 10.72 5.75 -13.53
CA TYR A 28 11.74 4.97 -12.80
C TYR A 28 11.31 3.53 -12.54
N VAL A 29 9.99 3.26 -12.47
CA VAL A 29 9.48 1.99 -11.96
C VAL A 29 8.42 1.32 -12.86
N ASP A 30 7.98 1.97 -13.95
CA ASP A 30 7.04 1.35 -14.89
C ASP A 30 7.62 0.08 -15.50
N LYS A 31 6.87 -1.03 -15.40
CA LYS A 31 7.26 -2.37 -15.85
C LYS A 31 8.40 -3.02 -15.06
N GLU A 32 8.62 -2.56 -13.83
CA GLU A 32 9.57 -3.19 -12.91
C GLU A 32 8.82 -3.92 -11.80
N ASP A 33 9.45 -4.96 -11.23
CA ASP A 33 8.99 -5.51 -9.96
C ASP A 33 9.33 -4.50 -8.87
N ILE A 34 8.34 -4.10 -8.07
CA ILE A 34 8.53 -3.08 -7.04
C ILE A 34 8.02 -3.53 -5.68
N LEU A 35 8.53 -2.88 -4.66
CA LEU A 35 7.95 -2.82 -3.33
C LEU A 35 7.50 -1.38 -3.09
N LEU A 36 6.20 -1.16 -2.92
CA LEU A 36 5.63 0.11 -2.51
C LEU A 36 5.53 0.12 -1.00
N LEU A 37 5.94 1.24 -0.38
CA LEU A 37 5.82 1.46 1.05
C LEU A 37 5.34 2.90 1.29
N ASP A 38 4.31 3.06 2.11
CA ASP A 38 3.94 4.36 2.62
C ASP A 38 5.03 4.88 3.57
N SER A 39 5.22 6.19 3.62
CA SER A 39 6.39 6.79 4.27
C SER A 39 6.20 7.07 5.76
N ASP A 40 5.01 6.91 6.26
CA ASP A 40 4.55 7.17 7.63
C ASP A 40 4.35 5.90 8.46
N ILE A 41 4.84 4.77 7.97
CA ILE A 41 4.74 3.48 8.65
C ILE A 41 6.06 3.16 9.36
N LEU A 42 5.98 2.87 10.64
CA LEU A 42 7.05 2.23 11.39
C LEU A 42 6.74 0.73 11.54
N PHE A 43 7.60 -0.14 11.01
CA PHE A 43 7.29 -1.56 10.92
C PHE A 43 8.51 -2.46 11.16
N ASP A 44 8.25 -3.72 11.55
CA ASP A 44 9.27 -4.76 11.64
C ASP A 44 9.75 -5.16 10.22
N PRO A 45 11.06 -5.12 9.92
CA PRO A 45 11.60 -5.54 8.62
C PRO A 45 11.23 -6.97 8.20
N GLN A 46 10.83 -7.82 9.14
CA GLN A 46 10.34 -9.17 8.85
C GLN A 46 9.06 -9.17 7.99
N ILE A 47 8.25 -8.11 8.04
CA ILE A 47 7.09 -7.93 7.15
C ILE A 47 7.55 -7.95 5.68
N VAL A 48 8.56 -7.15 5.35
CA VAL A 48 9.14 -7.13 3.99
C VAL A 48 9.73 -8.49 3.62
N ALA A 49 10.49 -9.11 4.53
CA ALA A 49 11.08 -10.43 4.28
C ALA A 49 10.01 -11.49 4.00
N LYS A 50 8.91 -11.49 4.79
CA LYS A 50 7.77 -12.39 4.62
C LYS A 50 7.07 -12.13 3.28
N LEU A 51 6.85 -10.87 2.93
CA LEU A 51 6.19 -10.47 1.69
C LEU A 51 7.01 -10.88 0.46
N LEU A 52 8.33 -10.65 0.49
CA LEU A 52 9.24 -11.05 -0.60
C LEU A 52 9.34 -12.58 -0.73
N GLY A 53 9.26 -13.32 0.37
CA GLY A 53 9.24 -14.79 0.40
C GLY A 53 7.89 -15.40 0.03
N TYR A 54 6.83 -14.62 -0.06
CA TYR A 54 5.50 -15.11 -0.39
C TYR A 54 5.39 -15.52 -1.85
N GLY A 55 4.77 -16.68 -2.11
CA GLY A 55 4.74 -17.30 -3.44
C GLY A 55 3.90 -16.58 -4.50
N GLN A 56 3.05 -15.62 -4.11
CA GLN A 56 2.29 -14.81 -5.06
C GLN A 56 3.15 -13.66 -5.60
N ALA A 57 2.98 -13.32 -6.87
CA ALA A 57 3.74 -12.24 -7.52
C ALA A 57 3.32 -10.86 -7.00
N ASP A 58 2.01 -10.69 -6.78
CA ASP A 58 1.39 -9.45 -6.32
C ASP A 58 0.74 -9.71 -4.96
N ALA A 59 1.21 -9.04 -3.92
CA ALA A 59 0.73 -9.26 -2.56
C ALA A 59 0.81 -7.97 -1.73
N LEU A 60 -0.12 -7.84 -0.78
CA LEU A 60 -0.13 -6.76 0.21
C LEU A 60 0.00 -7.32 1.63
N ALA A 61 0.65 -6.56 2.49
CA ALA A 61 0.70 -6.86 3.91
C ALA A 61 -0.62 -6.44 4.57
N LEU A 62 -1.19 -7.34 5.39
CA LEU A 62 -2.48 -7.18 6.03
C LEU A 62 -2.35 -7.34 7.54
N ASN A 63 -3.01 -6.47 8.29
CA ASN A 63 -3.16 -6.60 9.73
C ASN A 63 -4.61 -6.85 10.11
N HIS A 64 -4.78 -7.76 11.09
CA HIS A 64 -6.08 -8.03 11.73
C HIS A 64 -6.18 -7.26 13.04
N HIS A 65 -7.11 -6.32 13.11
CA HIS A 65 -7.47 -5.61 14.33
C HIS A 65 -8.92 -5.13 14.25
N THR A 66 -9.40 -4.39 15.24
CA THR A 66 -10.73 -3.78 15.19
C THR A 66 -10.71 -2.63 14.19
N LEU A 67 -11.46 -2.78 13.09
CA LEU A 67 -11.53 -1.80 12.03
C LEU A 67 -12.53 -0.68 12.35
N GLY A 68 -12.18 0.54 12.00
CA GLY A 68 -13.00 1.73 12.02
C GLY A 68 -13.35 2.25 10.61
N GLU A 69 -13.46 3.56 10.47
CA GLU A 69 -13.81 4.20 9.18
C GLU A 69 -12.58 4.61 8.39
N GLU A 70 -11.46 4.91 9.05
CA GLU A 70 -10.26 5.49 8.43
C GLU A 70 -9.37 4.47 7.73
N GLU A 71 -9.39 3.20 8.16
CA GLU A 71 -8.52 2.17 7.66
C GLU A 71 -8.84 1.77 6.20
N ILE A 72 -7.81 1.40 5.45
CA ILE A 72 -7.92 0.80 4.11
C ILE A 72 -8.32 -0.67 4.27
N LYS A 73 -9.60 -0.91 4.29
CA LYS A 73 -10.20 -2.24 4.49
C LYS A 73 -10.02 -3.14 3.27
N VAL A 74 -9.70 -4.40 3.53
CA VAL A 74 -9.51 -5.44 2.50
C VAL A 74 -10.60 -6.50 2.64
N ILE A 75 -11.27 -6.83 1.54
CA ILE A 75 -12.15 -7.98 1.41
C ILE A 75 -11.48 -8.95 0.43
N ALA A 76 -11.32 -10.20 0.83
CA ALA A 76 -10.70 -11.23 0.02
C ALA A 76 -11.56 -12.50 -0.05
N ASP A 77 -11.27 -13.36 -1.01
CA ASP A 77 -11.84 -14.69 -1.08
C ASP A 77 -11.12 -15.67 -0.13
N ASN A 78 -11.54 -16.93 -0.16
CA ASN A 78 -10.98 -17.98 0.72
C ASN A 78 -9.51 -18.33 0.42
N ASP A 79 -9.01 -17.98 -0.75
CA ASP A 79 -7.63 -18.19 -1.17
C ASP A 79 -6.74 -16.95 -0.87
N GLY A 80 -7.34 -15.91 -0.28
CA GLY A 80 -6.68 -14.66 0.07
C GLY A 80 -6.56 -13.66 -1.08
N LYS A 81 -7.20 -13.93 -2.23
CA LYS A 81 -7.21 -12.99 -3.35
C LYS A 81 -8.13 -11.81 -3.04
N VAL A 82 -7.61 -10.60 -3.13
CA VAL A 82 -8.33 -9.36 -2.84
C VAL A 82 -9.44 -9.14 -3.86
N LEU A 83 -10.65 -8.93 -3.36
CA LEU A 83 -11.87 -8.65 -4.13
C LEU A 83 -12.27 -7.18 -4.05
N GLU A 84 -12.03 -6.53 -2.91
CA GLU A 84 -12.31 -5.11 -2.68
C GLU A 84 -11.22 -4.55 -1.75
N ILE A 85 -10.80 -3.30 -1.98
CA ILE A 85 -9.83 -2.59 -1.14
C ILE A 85 -10.19 -1.11 -1.11
N SER A 86 -10.63 -0.58 0.02
CA SER A 86 -10.87 0.86 0.23
C SER A 86 -11.27 1.20 1.65
N LYS A 87 -11.27 2.50 1.99
CA LYS A 87 -11.85 3.01 3.24
C LYS A 87 -13.36 2.74 3.35
N THR A 88 -14.07 2.62 2.23
CA THR A 88 -15.53 2.47 2.19
C THR A 88 -16.02 1.03 2.13
N CYS A 89 -15.13 0.04 2.14
CA CYS A 89 -15.51 -1.36 2.22
C CYS A 89 -16.29 -1.67 3.50
N SER A 90 -17.20 -2.64 3.40
CA SER A 90 -17.97 -3.10 4.56
C SER A 90 -17.08 -3.71 5.64
N ILE A 91 -17.07 -3.11 6.84
CA ILE A 91 -16.32 -3.61 7.99
C ILE A 91 -16.67 -5.07 8.30
N SER A 92 -17.95 -5.45 8.19
CA SER A 92 -18.42 -6.80 8.51
C SER A 92 -17.94 -7.87 7.49
N ARG A 93 -17.46 -7.47 6.33
CA ARG A 93 -16.92 -8.34 5.28
C ARG A 93 -15.38 -8.29 5.21
N ALA A 94 -14.80 -7.23 5.76
CA ALA A 94 -13.36 -7.04 5.71
C ALA A 94 -12.62 -8.10 6.54
N ILE A 95 -11.53 -8.60 5.98
CA ILE A 95 -10.63 -9.53 6.66
C ILE A 95 -9.53 -8.82 7.45
N GLY A 96 -9.32 -7.54 7.23
CA GLY A 96 -8.30 -6.72 7.88
C GLY A 96 -8.04 -5.44 7.13
N GLU A 97 -6.93 -4.78 7.46
CA GLU A 97 -6.44 -3.54 6.90
C GLU A 97 -5.17 -3.77 6.06
N SER A 98 -5.07 -3.12 4.89
CA SER A 98 -3.80 -2.95 4.19
C SER A 98 -2.96 -1.91 4.91
N ILE A 99 -1.74 -2.25 5.25
CA ILE A 99 -0.84 -1.38 6.02
C ILE A 99 0.11 -0.55 5.14
N GLY A 100 -0.21 -0.36 3.84
CA GLY A 100 0.62 0.44 2.94
C GLY A 100 1.98 -0.20 2.60
N ILE A 101 2.05 -1.53 2.54
CA ILE A 101 3.24 -2.28 2.11
C ILE A 101 2.81 -3.33 1.08
N GLU A 102 3.13 -3.09 -0.20
CA GLU A 102 2.73 -3.95 -1.31
C GLU A 102 3.93 -4.39 -2.15
N LYS A 103 3.91 -5.65 -2.54
CA LYS A 103 4.80 -6.22 -3.55
C LYS A 103 4.05 -6.32 -4.87
N MET A 104 4.62 -5.79 -5.95
CA MET A 104 4.00 -5.75 -7.28
C MET A 104 4.96 -6.29 -8.32
N SER A 105 4.46 -7.18 -9.18
CA SER A 105 5.17 -7.63 -10.37
C SER A 105 5.23 -6.54 -11.45
N ALA A 106 6.15 -6.66 -12.38
CA ALA A 106 6.26 -5.81 -13.57
C ALA A 106 4.93 -5.72 -14.35
N ALA A 107 4.18 -6.82 -14.42
CA ALA A 107 2.87 -6.86 -15.08
C ALA A 107 1.81 -6.03 -14.34
N TYR A 108 1.79 -6.13 -13.00
CA TYR A 108 0.89 -5.30 -12.19
C TYR A 108 1.28 -3.83 -12.26
N THR A 109 2.56 -3.53 -12.16
CA THR A 109 3.11 -2.16 -12.23
C THR A 109 2.78 -1.50 -13.57
N GLU A 110 2.91 -2.22 -14.69
CA GLU A 110 2.51 -1.71 -16.02
C GLU A 110 1.01 -1.39 -16.06
N ALA A 111 0.16 -2.26 -15.52
CA ALA A 111 -1.28 -2.03 -15.46
C ALA A 111 -1.63 -0.84 -14.55
N LEU A 112 -0.97 -0.74 -13.40
CA LEU A 112 -1.15 0.34 -12.44
C LEU A 112 -0.82 1.70 -13.06
N PHE A 113 0.36 1.87 -13.65
CA PHE A 113 0.74 3.15 -14.23
C PHE A 113 -0.08 3.53 -15.46
N ARG A 114 -0.63 2.56 -16.20
CA ARG A 114 -1.60 2.83 -17.26
C ARG A 114 -2.91 3.35 -16.70
N GLU A 115 -3.39 2.78 -15.60
CA GLU A 115 -4.61 3.24 -14.91
C GLU A 115 -4.42 4.62 -14.28
N LEU A 116 -3.31 4.84 -13.57
CA LEU A 116 -2.95 6.14 -12.98
C LEU A 116 -2.88 7.25 -14.05
N GLU A 117 -2.31 6.95 -15.23
CA GLU A 117 -2.28 7.91 -16.34
C GLU A 117 -3.69 8.34 -16.77
N VAL A 118 -4.62 7.41 -16.87
CA VAL A 118 -6.02 7.71 -17.22
C VAL A 118 -6.69 8.53 -16.11
N MET A 119 -6.55 8.10 -14.87
CA MET A 119 -7.19 8.74 -13.72
C MET A 119 -6.71 10.19 -13.57
N ILE A 120 -5.42 10.44 -13.66
CA ILE A 120 -4.83 11.77 -13.45
C ILE A 120 -5.02 12.67 -14.65
N THR A 121 -4.64 12.20 -15.86
CA THR A 121 -4.56 13.08 -17.03
C THR A 121 -5.88 13.28 -17.76
N LYS A 122 -6.80 12.31 -17.70
CA LYS A 122 -8.08 12.36 -18.40
C LYS A 122 -9.27 12.62 -17.49
N GLU A 123 -9.21 12.12 -16.25
CA GLU A 123 -10.33 12.22 -15.31
C GLU A 123 -10.09 13.30 -14.23
N GLY A 124 -8.86 13.80 -14.08
CA GLY A 124 -8.51 14.83 -13.09
C GLY A 124 -8.54 14.32 -11.65
N LEU A 125 -8.35 13.01 -11.45
CA LEU A 125 -8.37 12.36 -10.12
C LEU A 125 -6.96 12.38 -9.49
N ASP A 126 -6.41 13.56 -9.26
CA ASP A 126 -5.08 13.75 -8.70
C ASP A 126 -5.08 14.00 -7.17
N ASN A 127 -6.26 14.18 -6.56
CA ASN A 127 -6.42 14.44 -5.13
C ASN A 127 -7.23 13.33 -4.43
N ILE A 128 -6.89 12.08 -4.71
CA ILE A 128 -7.47 10.89 -4.06
C ILE A 128 -6.36 9.93 -3.65
N PHE A 129 -6.69 8.90 -2.88
CA PHE A 129 -5.77 7.82 -2.51
C PHE A 129 -5.51 6.87 -3.68
N TYR A 130 -4.26 6.36 -3.80
CA TYR A 130 -3.84 5.46 -4.89
C TYR A 130 -4.54 4.10 -4.86
N GLU A 131 -5.06 3.66 -3.72
CA GLU A 131 -5.83 2.41 -3.58
C GLU A 131 -7.08 2.41 -4.48
N ARG A 132 -7.55 3.59 -4.87
CA ARG A 132 -8.60 3.70 -5.89
C ARG A 132 -8.17 3.12 -7.24
N ALA A 133 -6.90 3.20 -7.60
CA ALA A 133 -6.38 2.55 -8.79
C ALA A 133 -6.35 1.02 -8.61
N PHE A 134 -6.00 0.52 -7.43
CA PHE A 134 -6.07 -0.91 -7.13
C PHE A 134 -7.49 -1.45 -7.27
N GLU A 135 -8.49 -0.76 -6.72
CA GLU A 135 -9.90 -1.14 -6.89
C GLU A 135 -10.29 -1.27 -8.38
N ARG A 136 -9.84 -0.32 -9.21
CA ARG A 136 -10.17 -0.29 -10.64
C ARG A 136 -9.46 -1.39 -11.44
N LEU A 137 -8.34 -1.90 -10.95
CA LEU A 137 -7.59 -2.98 -11.56
C LEU A 137 -8.16 -4.37 -11.26
N ILE A 138 -8.84 -4.56 -10.14
CA ILE A 138 -9.44 -5.85 -9.75
C ILE A 138 -10.37 -6.42 -10.85
N PRO A 139 -11.37 -5.69 -11.37
CA PRO A 139 -12.23 -6.20 -12.44
C PRO A 139 -11.49 -6.38 -13.78
N GLN A 140 -10.30 -5.82 -13.94
CA GLN A 140 -9.44 -6.02 -15.11
C GLN A 140 -8.56 -7.28 -14.98
N GLY A 141 -8.66 -8.00 -13.86
CA GLY A 141 -7.94 -9.24 -13.61
C GLY A 141 -6.62 -9.06 -12.83
N HIS A 142 -6.27 -7.84 -12.42
CA HIS A 142 -5.11 -7.55 -11.60
C HIS A 142 -5.54 -7.38 -10.14
N SER A 143 -5.06 -8.23 -9.26
CA SER A 143 -5.40 -8.18 -7.84
C SER A 143 -4.26 -8.69 -7.00
N PHE A 144 -4.16 -8.17 -5.79
CA PHE A 144 -3.23 -8.66 -4.77
C PHE A 144 -3.74 -9.95 -4.11
N TYR A 145 -2.81 -10.63 -3.44
CA TYR A 145 -3.10 -11.60 -2.40
C TYR A 145 -2.76 -11.00 -1.04
N ALA A 146 -3.69 -11.08 -0.11
CA ALA A 146 -3.50 -10.59 1.25
C ALA A 146 -2.59 -11.55 2.04
N LEU A 147 -1.50 -11.03 2.59
CA LEU A 147 -0.58 -11.75 3.45
C LEU A 147 -0.75 -11.26 4.88
N ASP A 148 -1.22 -12.12 5.76
CA ASP A 148 -1.34 -11.80 7.19
C ASP A 148 0.04 -11.53 7.81
N THR A 149 0.22 -10.33 8.34
CA THR A 149 1.43 -9.84 8.99
C THR A 149 1.18 -9.37 10.43
N THR A 150 0.01 -9.69 10.98
CA THR A 150 -0.44 -9.28 12.32
C THR A 150 0.51 -9.67 13.44
N GLU A 151 1.31 -10.73 13.26
CA GLU A 151 2.32 -11.16 14.23
C GLU A 151 3.51 -10.19 14.36
N TYR A 152 3.71 -9.30 13.37
CA TYR A 152 4.80 -8.34 13.34
C TYR A 152 4.32 -6.95 13.75
N PHE A 153 5.21 -6.21 14.36
CA PHE A 153 4.94 -4.83 14.75
C PHE A 153 4.79 -3.92 13.50
N SER A 154 3.71 -3.15 13.46
CA SER A 154 3.55 -2.01 12.55
C SER A 154 2.65 -0.96 13.18
N VAL A 155 2.91 0.31 12.90
CA VAL A 155 2.11 1.44 13.34
C VAL A 155 2.27 2.61 12.37
N GLU A 156 1.18 3.28 12.04
CA GLU A 156 1.17 4.54 11.30
C GLU A 156 1.49 5.72 12.21
N LEU A 157 2.16 6.72 11.68
CA LEU A 157 2.63 7.91 12.39
C LEU A 157 1.93 9.18 11.86
N ASP A 158 0.61 9.21 11.91
CA ASP A 158 -0.21 10.29 11.37
C ASP A 158 -0.21 11.53 12.25
N THR A 159 -0.06 11.35 13.56
CA THR A 159 -0.12 12.43 14.54
C THR A 159 1.09 12.42 15.48
N VAL A 160 1.30 13.56 16.17
CA VAL A 160 2.32 13.64 17.24
C VAL A 160 2.05 12.61 18.33
N ASN A 161 0.77 12.33 18.61
CA ASN A 161 0.40 11.33 19.60
C ASN A 161 0.81 9.91 19.16
N ASP A 162 0.65 9.58 17.88
CA ASP A 162 1.07 8.27 17.34
C ASP A 162 2.59 8.10 17.44
N PHE A 163 3.35 9.16 17.13
CA PHE A 163 4.79 9.19 17.29
C PHE A 163 5.21 8.97 18.75
N GLU A 164 4.57 9.64 19.72
CA GLU A 164 4.85 9.45 21.15
C GLU A 164 4.48 8.05 21.63
N GLN A 165 3.38 7.48 21.13
CA GLN A 165 2.97 6.12 21.45
C GLN A 165 3.90 5.09 20.81
N ALA A 166 4.27 5.28 19.55
CA ALA A 166 5.20 4.39 18.84
C ALA A 166 6.50 4.19 19.60
N GLN A 167 7.07 5.26 20.17
CA GLN A 167 8.29 5.17 21.00
C GLN A 167 8.16 4.21 22.19
N ARG A 168 6.95 3.96 22.67
CA ARG A 168 6.68 3.05 23.80
C ARG A 168 6.32 1.65 23.32
N LEU A 169 5.82 1.54 22.10
CA LEU A 169 5.31 0.30 21.53
C LEU A 169 6.37 -0.46 20.71
N ILE A 170 7.42 0.23 20.22
CA ILE A 170 8.48 -0.41 19.45
C ILE A 170 9.10 -1.54 20.26
N PRO A 171 9.08 -2.78 19.78
CA PRO A 171 9.73 -3.91 20.42
C PRO A 171 11.23 -3.66 20.59
N SER A 172 11.79 -4.01 21.76
CA SER A 172 13.20 -3.75 22.07
C SER A 172 14.20 -4.41 21.11
N GLN A 173 13.80 -5.48 20.42
CA GLN A 173 14.61 -6.16 19.41
C GLN A 173 14.73 -5.39 18.08
N LEU A 174 13.97 -4.31 17.89
CA LEU A 174 14.02 -3.46 16.70
C LEU A 174 14.88 -2.20 16.88
N TYR A 175 15.53 -2.07 18.05
CA TYR A 175 16.50 -1.01 18.33
C TYR A 175 17.92 -1.42 17.96
#